data_ede4be3baf5daf51323e0937dc526d0d
#
_entry.id   ede4be3baf5daf51323e0937dc526d0d
#
_cell.length_a   1.000
_cell.length_b   1.000
_cell.length_c   1.000
_cell.angle_alpha   90.00
_cell.angle_beta   90.00
_cell.angle_gamma   90.00
#
_symmetry.space_group_name_H-M   'P 1'
#
loop_
_entity.id
_entity.type
_entity.pdbx_description
1 polymer ?
#
loop_
_entity_poly.entity_id
_entity_poly.type
_entity_poly.pdbx_seq_one_letter_code
_entity_poly.pdbx_strand_id
1 'polypeptide(L)'
;MNLSKKVLYAAIAVLFLAMYTVLPVRAEDTRIGFIDAQKVLDESLRGQQVKDQLNEYVQSRQKIVDIEETELKDLQEELTKQGAVLSPSAKQEKEELFQKKFMEYQKKVTELQKEIQQRRTDKLEEFNIELEKIAKTLGEKEGYSMILTNLDVNIIIYAKPSLNLTDSVIQELDKGLPKVKDDKK
;
A
#
# COMPACT_ATOMS: atom_id res chain seq x y z
N MET A 1 -75.38 24.08 25.68
CA MET A 1 -74.17 23.31 25.39
C MET A 1 -73.03 24.05 26.12
N ASN A 2 -72.56 23.48 27.26
CA ASN A 2 -71.76 24.17 28.24
C ASN A 2 -70.39 24.55 27.72
N LEU A 3 -69.96 25.76 28.05
CA LEU A 3 -68.65 26.36 27.69
C LEU A 3 -67.49 25.43 28.05
N SER A 4 -67.58 24.70 29.17
CA SER A 4 -66.62 23.72 29.61
C SER A 4 -66.39 22.53 28.65
N LYS A 5 -67.43 22.09 27.93
CA LYS A 5 -67.29 21.03 26.92
C LYS A 5 -66.60 21.51 25.68
N LYS A 6 -66.80 22.77 25.25
CA LYS A 6 -66.09 23.35 24.11
C LYS A 6 -64.61 23.53 24.36
N VAL A 7 -64.22 23.94 25.58
CA VAL A 7 -62.83 24.03 25.98
C VAL A 7 -62.16 22.66 26.03
N LEU A 8 -62.87 21.62 26.52
CA LEU A 8 -62.36 20.28 26.57
C LEU A 8 -62.12 19.70 25.15
N TYR A 9 -63.04 19.90 24.20
CA TYR A 9 -62.85 19.48 22.80
C TYR A 9 -61.75 20.23 22.12
N ALA A 10 -61.59 21.53 22.37
CA ALA A 10 -60.47 22.30 21.84
C ALA A 10 -59.11 21.80 22.39
N ALA A 11 -59.02 21.48 23.66
CA ALA A 11 -57.82 20.93 24.26
C ALA A 11 -57.43 19.53 23.67
N ILE A 12 -58.44 18.66 23.46
CA ILE A 12 -58.23 17.34 22.84
C ILE A 12 -57.82 17.50 21.36
N ALA A 13 -58.39 18.42 20.61
CA ALA A 13 -58.02 18.71 19.22
C ALA A 13 -56.56 19.21 19.13
N VAL A 14 -56.11 20.08 20.05
CA VAL A 14 -54.71 20.54 20.09
C VAL A 14 -53.77 19.43 20.44
N LEU A 15 -54.13 18.53 21.35
CA LEU A 15 -53.33 17.36 21.72
C LEU A 15 -53.20 16.37 20.53
N PHE A 16 -54.29 16.17 19.78
CA PHE A 16 -54.26 15.36 18.58
C PHE A 16 -53.42 15.99 17.46
N LEU A 17 -53.46 17.31 17.29
CA LEU A 17 -52.65 18.01 16.32
C LEU A 17 -51.18 17.99 16.64
N ALA A 18 -50.78 18.01 17.91
CA ALA A 18 -49.42 17.89 18.40
C ALA A 18 -48.84 16.46 18.15
N MET A 19 -49.69 15.43 18.10
CA MET A 19 -49.28 14.05 17.86
C MET A 19 -48.93 13.77 16.41
N TYR A 20 -49.38 14.63 15.47
CA TYR A 20 -49.06 14.47 14.02
C TYR A 20 -47.75 15.16 13.60
N THR A 21 -47.09 15.91 14.47
CA THR A 21 -45.84 16.62 14.16
C THR A 21 -44.57 15.81 14.50
N VAL A 22 -44.67 14.51 14.81
CA VAL A 22 -43.52 13.64 14.89
C VAL A 22 -43.01 13.43 13.46
N LEU A 23 -42.18 14.37 13.00
CA LEU A 23 -41.43 14.17 11.76
C LEU A 23 -40.65 12.87 11.90
N PRO A 24 -40.75 11.95 10.92
CA PRO A 24 -39.90 10.77 10.95
C PRO A 24 -38.45 11.27 10.89
N VAL A 25 -37.71 11.07 11.96
CA VAL A 25 -36.26 11.17 11.94
C VAL A 25 -35.81 10.12 10.94
N ARG A 26 -35.52 10.54 9.71
CA ARG A 26 -34.84 9.67 8.76
C ARG A 26 -33.48 9.38 9.36
N ALA A 27 -33.31 8.17 9.87
CA ALA A 27 -31.98 7.64 10.06
C ALA A 27 -31.32 7.68 8.69
N GLU A 28 -30.32 8.53 8.49
CA GLU A 28 -29.46 8.42 7.31
C GLU A 28 -28.96 6.98 7.27
N ASP A 29 -29.28 6.25 6.21
CA ASP A 29 -28.77 4.92 6.01
C ASP A 29 -27.25 5.01 5.93
N THR A 30 -26.59 4.71 7.05
CA THR A 30 -25.14 4.73 7.15
C THR A 30 -24.58 3.62 6.28
N ARG A 31 -24.20 3.94 5.05
CA ARG A 31 -23.59 3.00 4.13
C ARG A 31 -22.10 2.88 4.47
N ILE A 32 -21.68 1.68 4.82
CA ILE A 32 -20.27 1.36 5.08
C ILE A 32 -19.78 0.49 3.93
N GLY A 33 -18.63 0.84 3.34
CA GLY A 33 -17.92 0.03 2.37
C GLY A 33 -16.61 -0.48 2.92
N PHE A 34 -16.01 -1.49 2.26
CA PHE A 34 -14.63 -1.86 2.54
C PHE A 34 -13.84 -2.13 1.26
N ILE A 35 -12.52 -1.94 1.34
CA ILE A 35 -11.56 -2.16 0.27
C ILE A 35 -10.48 -3.11 0.80
N ASP A 36 -10.23 -4.18 0.07
CA ASP A 36 -9.04 -5.02 0.26
C ASP A 36 -7.87 -4.39 -0.50
N ALA A 37 -7.07 -3.59 0.20
CA ALA A 37 -5.94 -2.87 -0.39
C ALA A 37 -4.86 -3.82 -0.93
N GLN A 38 -4.65 -4.98 -0.30
CA GLN A 38 -3.71 -5.98 -0.80
C GLN A 38 -4.19 -6.56 -2.14
N LYS A 39 -5.50 -6.89 -2.25
CA LYS A 39 -6.08 -7.34 -3.52
C LYS A 39 -5.99 -6.25 -4.59
N VAL A 40 -6.22 -4.98 -4.25
CA VAL A 40 -6.03 -3.87 -5.18
C VAL A 40 -4.58 -3.81 -5.69
N LEU A 41 -3.59 -3.91 -4.79
CA LEU A 41 -2.17 -3.93 -5.16
C LEU A 41 -1.80 -5.16 -6.02
N ASP A 42 -2.44 -6.30 -5.77
CA ASP A 42 -2.13 -7.56 -6.46
C ASP A 42 -2.75 -7.64 -7.86
N GLU A 43 -3.96 -7.14 -8.05
CA GLU A 43 -4.77 -7.35 -9.25
C GLU A 43 -4.88 -6.12 -10.16
N SER A 44 -4.65 -4.88 -9.66
CA SER A 44 -4.71 -3.70 -10.52
C SER A 44 -3.49 -3.56 -11.42
N LEU A 45 -3.66 -2.95 -12.60
CA LEU A 45 -2.54 -2.58 -13.48
C LEU A 45 -1.59 -1.61 -12.78
N ARG A 46 -2.14 -0.69 -11.99
CA ARG A 46 -1.34 0.24 -11.20
C ARG A 46 -0.48 -0.46 -10.16
N GLY A 47 -1.04 -1.42 -9.45
CA GLY A 47 -0.31 -2.25 -8.49
C GLY A 47 0.79 -3.08 -9.14
N GLN A 48 0.53 -3.64 -10.33
CA GLN A 48 1.54 -4.34 -11.13
C GLN A 48 2.70 -3.41 -11.51
N GLN A 49 2.42 -2.18 -11.96
CA GLN A 49 3.46 -1.20 -12.26
C GLN A 49 4.33 -0.87 -11.03
N VAL A 50 3.73 -0.74 -9.84
CA VAL A 50 4.48 -0.53 -8.60
C VAL A 50 5.41 -1.71 -8.30
N LYS A 51 4.91 -2.94 -8.44
CA LYS A 51 5.71 -4.16 -8.25
C LYS A 51 6.85 -4.26 -9.26
N ASP A 52 6.60 -3.97 -10.52
CA ASP A 52 7.61 -4.02 -11.58
C ASP A 52 8.72 -2.98 -11.31
N GLN A 53 8.37 -1.74 -10.98
CA GLN A 53 9.35 -0.71 -10.60
C GLN A 53 10.20 -1.12 -9.40
N LEU A 54 9.59 -1.76 -8.38
CA LEU A 54 10.33 -2.26 -7.23
C LEU A 54 11.27 -3.41 -7.60
N ASN A 55 10.81 -4.34 -8.45
CA ASN A 55 11.63 -5.46 -8.91
C ASN A 55 12.81 -4.98 -9.74
N GLU A 56 12.60 -4.06 -10.69
CA GLU A 56 13.68 -3.45 -11.48
C GLU A 56 14.69 -2.75 -10.59
N TYR A 57 14.21 -2.02 -9.59
CA TYR A 57 15.08 -1.36 -8.63
C TYR A 57 15.93 -2.35 -7.83
N VAL A 58 15.33 -3.41 -7.28
CA VAL A 58 16.03 -4.48 -6.55
C VAL A 58 17.07 -5.15 -7.45
N GLN A 59 16.71 -5.52 -8.68
CA GLN A 59 17.64 -6.13 -9.63
C GLN A 59 18.83 -5.22 -9.95
N SER A 60 18.59 -3.91 -10.11
CA SER A 60 19.67 -2.95 -10.34
C SER A 60 20.65 -2.85 -9.17
N ARG A 61 20.15 -2.95 -7.93
CA ARG A 61 20.97 -2.94 -6.71
C ARG A 61 21.70 -4.27 -6.50
N GLN A 62 21.06 -5.38 -6.83
CA GLN A 62 21.72 -6.69 -6.79
C GLN A 62 22.92 -6.76 -7.72
N LYS A 63 22.84 -6.21 -8.93
CA LYS A 63 23.97 -6.17 -9.85
C LYS A 63 25.19 -5.43 -9.27
N ILE A 64 24.98 -4.39 -8.46
CA ILE A 64 26.08 -3.69 -7.79
C ILE A 64 26.75 -4.62 -6.79
N VAL A 65 25.96 -5.35 -5.99
CA VAL A 65 26.48 -6.33 -5.02
C VAL A 65 27.26 -7.44 -5.74
N ASP A 66 26.72 -7.97 -6.83
CA ASP A 66 27.36 -9.06 -7.59
C ASP A 66 28.72 -8.64 -8.18
N ILE A 67 28.83 -7.39 -8.63
CA ILE A 67 30.12 -6.84 -9.13
C ILE A 67 31.15 -6.77 -8.00
N GLU A 68 30.80 -6.18 -6.86
CA GLU A 68 31.66 -6.04 -5.70
C GLU A 68 32.10 -7.43 -5.14
N GLU A 69 31.17 -8.38 -5.13
CA GLU A 69 31.46 -9.76 -4.70
C GLU A 69 32.44 -10.44 -5.66
N THR A 70 32.27 -10.24 -6.96
CA THR A 70 33.18 -10.78 -7.98
C THR A 70 34.60 -10.20 -7.82
N GLU A 71 34.73 -8.90 -7.62
CA GLU A 71 36.03 -8.25 -7.38
C GLU A 71 36.73 -8.80 -6.13
N LEU A 72 35.98 -9.03 -5.04
CA LEU A 72 36.51 -9.63 -3.82
C LEU A 72 36.98 -11.06 -4.04
N LYS A 73 36.23 -11.83 -4.78
CA LYS A 73 36.57 -13.20 -5.11
C LYS A 73 37.85 -13.28 -5.96
N ASP A 74 37.94 -12.42 -6.96
CA ASP A 74 39.14 -12.35 -7.81
C ASP A 74 40.39 -11.99 -7.00
N LEU A 75 40.27 -11.01 -6.09
CA LEU A 75 41.37 -10.62 -5.22
C LEU A 75 41.77 -11.72 -4.25
N GLN A 76 40.82 -12.47 -3.72
CA GLN A 76 41.06 -13.63 -2.87
C GLN A 76 41.75 -14.77 -3.64
N GLU A 77 41.34 -15.00 -4.90
CA GLU A 77 41.99 -16.00 -5.76
C GLU A 77 43.44 -15.60 -6.08
N GLU A 78 43.68 -14.33 -6.38
CA GLU A 78 45.07 -13.83 -6.58
C GLU A 78 45.94 -14.06 -5.35
N LEU A 79 45.46 -13.71 -4.17
CA LEU A 79 46.16 -13.93 -2.90
C LEU A 79 46.49 -15.44 -2.68
N THR A 80 45.53 -16.29 -3.03
CA THR A 80 45.72 -17.76 -2.84
C THR A 80 46.69 -18.35 -3.85
N LYS A 81 46.55 -18.00 -5.14
CA LYS A 81 47.36 -18.59 -6.24
C LYS A 81 48.73 -17.97 -6.34
N GLN A 82 48.90 -16.71 -6.07
CA GLN A 82 50.15 -15.96 -6.25
C GLN A 82 50.88 -15.69 -4.91
N GLY A 83 50.23 -15.93 -3.79
CA GLY A 83 50.79 -15.60 -2.45
C GLY A 83 52.13 -16.32 -2.14
N ALA A 84 52.46 -17.43 -2.82
CA ALA A 84 53.69 -18.13 -2.68
C ALA A 84 54.86 -17.51 -3.46
N VAL A 85 54.57 -16.71 -4.52
CA VAL A 85 55.61 -16.08 -5.38
C VAL A 85 55.69 -14.56 -5.19
N LEU A 86 54.77 -13.97 -4.42
CA LEU A 86 54.85 -12.54 -4.09
C LEU A 86 55.90 -12.25 -3.04
N SER A 87 56.54 -11.07 -3.10
CA SER A 87 57.34 -10.58 -2.00
C SER A 87 56.50 -10.37 -0.75
N PRO A 88 57.09 -10.44 0.46
CA PRO A 88 56.35 -10.20 1.70
C PRO A 88 55.57 -8.88 1.73
N SER A 89 56.17 -7.81 1.23
CA SER A 89 55.50 -6.48 1.15
C SER A 89 54.30 -6.50 0.17
N ALA A 90 54.48 -7.09 -1.02
CA ALA A 90 53.41 -7.15 -2.01
C ALA A 90 52.24 -8.03 -1.53
N LYS A 91 52.52 -9.07 -0.79
CA LYS A 91 51.50 -9.92 -0.15
C LYS A 91 50.74 -9.12 0.91
N GLN A 92 51.44 -8.41 1.78
CA GLN A 92 50.83 -7.56 2.81
C GLN A 92 49.90 -6.47 2.20
N GLU A 93 50.38 -5.76 1.17
CA GLU A 93 49.60 -4.76 0.47
C GLU A 93 48.30 -5.31 -0.12
N LYS A 94 48.34 -6.50 -0.71
CA LYS A 94 47.14 -7.18 -1.23
C LYS A 94 46.21 -7.63 -0.13
N GLU A 95 46.70 -8.14 0.98
CA GLU A 95 45.90 -8.51 2.15
C GLU A 95 45.20 -7.27 2.75
N GLU A 96 45.89 -6.14 2.88
CA GLU A 96 45.31 -4.88 3.36
C GLU A 96 44.23 -4.36 2.38
N LEU A 97 44.47 -4.46 1.07
CA LEU A 97 43.49 -4.10 0.05
C LEU A 97 42.24 -4.98 0.13
N PHE A 98 42.42 -6.31 0.30
CA PHE A 98 41.30 -7.24 0.45
C PHE A 98 40.47 -6.90 1.69
N GLN A 99 41.11 -6.68 2.83
CA GLN A 99 40.42 -6.33 4.08
C GLN A 99 39.62 -5.02 3.90
N LYS A 100 40.23 -4.01 3.29
CA LYS A 100 39.56 -2.73 3.01
C LYS A 100 38.34 -2.93 2.10
N LYS A 101 38.50 -3.61 0.96
CA LYS A 101 37.40 -3.88 0.02
C LYS A 101 36.30 -4.73 0.65
N PHE A 102 36.66 -5.72 1.49
CA PHE A 102 35.69 -6.53 2.21
C PHE A 102 34.82 -5.71 3.17
N MET A 103 35.43 -4.78 3.90
CA MET A 103 34.68 -3.87 4.77
C MET A 103 33.79 -2.91 3.97
N GLU A 104 34.27 -2.39 2.85
CA GLU A 104 33.50 -1.55 1.94
C GLU A 104 32.30 -2.32 1.36
N TYR A 105 32.49 -3.55 0.94
CA TYR A 105 31.41 -4.45 0.48
C TYR A 105 30.36 -4.68 1.56
N GLN A 106 30.74 -5.05 2.78
CA GLN A 106 29.78 -5.26 3.87
C GLN A 106 28.95 -4.00 4.15
N LYS A 107 29.62 -2.85 4.18
CA LYS A 107 28.94 -1.56 4.35
C LYS A 107 27.97 -1.30 3.20
N LYS A 108 28.38 -1.51 1.95
CA LYS A 108 27.57 -1.34 0.75
C LYS A 108 26.33 -2.23 0.76
N VAL A 109 26.47 -3.52 1.09
CA VAL A 109 25.34 -4.45 1.21
C VAL A 109 24.31 -3.93 2.22
N THR A 110 24.77 -3.48 3.39
CA THR A 110 23.89 -2.96 4.44
C THR A 110 23.16 -1.68 3.98
N GLU A 111 23.89 -0.77 3.32
CA GLU A 111 23.32 0.48 2.78
C GLU A 111 22.27 0.18 1.70
N LEU A 112 22.57 -0.74 0.76
CA LEU A 112 21.66 -1.11 -0.31
C LEU A 112 20.40 -1.81 0.23
N GLN A 113 20.53 -2.66 1.25
CA GLN A 113 19.35 -3.27 1.89
C GLN A 113 18.42 -2.22 2.51
N LYS A 114 19.01 -1.23 3.20
CA LYS A 114 18.26 -0.11 3.78
C LYS A 114 17.59 0.73 2.69
N GLU A 115 18.29 1.03 1.61
CA GLU A 115 17.80 1.79 0.46
C GLU A 115 16.61 1.07 -0.23
N ILE A 116 16.72 -0.24 -0.43
CA ILE A 116 15.64 -1.06 -0.99
C ILE A 116 14.40 -1.03 -0.08
N GLN A 117 14.59 -1.19 1.23
CA GLN A 117 13.49 -1.14 2.18
C GLN A 117 12.79 0.23 2.19
N GLN A 118 13.57 1.31 2.18
CA GLN A 118 13.01 2.67 2.09
C GLN A 118 12.23 2.85 0.79
N ARG A 119 12.81 2.45 -0.35
CA ARG A 119 12.15 2.55 -1.65
C ARG A 119 10.82 1.80 -1.71
N ARG A 120 10.78 0.62 -1.06
CA ARG A 120 9.55 -0.16 -0.94
C ARG A 120 8.49 0.59 -0.14
N THR A 121 8.87 1.14 1.01
CA THR A 121 7.95 1.92 1.85
C THR A 121 7.40 3.12 1.10
N ASP A 122 8.28 3.92 0.45
CA ASP A 122 7.88 5.11 -0.29
C ASP A 122 6.89 4.76 -1.43
N LYS A 123 7.16 3.68 -2.17
CA LYS A 123 6.29 3.26 -3.28
C LYS A 123 4.93 2.73 -2.83
N LEU A 124 4.88 2.03 -1.71
CA LEU A 124 3.61 1.60 -1.14
C LEU A 124 2.81 2.77 -0.55
N GLU A 125 3.49 3.75 0.03
CA GLU A 125 2.85 4.97 0.51
C GLU A 125 2.26 5.79 -0.65
N GLU A 126 3.01 6.00 -1.74
CA GLU A 126 2.51 6.63 -2.97
C GLU A 126 1.25 5.93 -3.49
N PHE A 127 1.27 4.59 -3.54
CA PHE A 127 0.12 3.79 -3.95
C PHE A 127 -1.09 3.95 -3.01
N ASN A 128 -0.86 3.96 -1.70
CA ASN A 128 -1.91 4.14 -0.70
C ASN A 128 -2.57 5.51 -0.81
N ILE A 129 -1.80 6.56 -1.06
CA ILE A 129 -2.34 7.92 -1.29
C ILE A 129 -3.24 7.95 -2.54
N GLU A 130 -2.86 7.25 -3.61
CA GLU A 130 -3.71 7.13 -4.81
C GLU A 130 -5.00 6.37 -4.49
N LEU A 131 -4.90 5.26 -3.75
CA LEU A 131 -6.03 4.45 -3.30
C LEU A 131 -7.01 5.27 -2.46
N GLU A 132 -6.52 6.05 -1.50
CA GLU A 132 -7.33 6.93 -0.66
C GLU A 132 -8.11 7.97 -1.48
N LYS A 133 -7.47 8.60 -2.47
CA LYS A 133 -8.13 9.57 -3.36
C LYS A 133 -9.30 8.94 -4.12
N ILE A 134 -9.10 7.72 -4.62
CA ILE A 134 -10.14 7.00 -5.34
C ILE A 134 -11.25 6.56 -4.40
N ALA A 135 -10.90 6.03 -3.23
CA ALA A 135 -11.86 5.64 -2.21
C ALA A 135 -12.74 6.82 -1.78
N LYS A 136 -12.14 8.01 -1.58
CA LYS A 136 -12.86 9.24 -1.26
C LYS A 136 -13.83 9.63 -2.38
N THR A 137 -13.35 9.67 -3.61
CA THR A 137 -14.17 10.03 -4.77
C THR A 137 -15.35 9.07 -4.96
N LEU A 138 -15.10 7.77 -4.78
CA LEU A 138 -16.12 6.73 -4.89
C LEU A 138 -17.13 6.85 -3.73
N GLY A 139 -16.64 7.09 -2.52
CA GLY A 139 -17.45 7.28 -1.33
C GLY A 139 -18.43 8.46 -1.48
N GLU A 140 -17.93 9.61 -1.90
CA GLU A 140 -18.74 10.80 -2.14
C GLU A 140 -19.79 10.58 -3.25
N LYS A 141 -19.38 9.95 -4.35
CA LYS A 141 -20.24 9.68 -5.52
C LYS A 141 -21.36 8.69 -5.22
N GLU A 142 -21.09 7.66 -4.45
CA GLU A 142 -22.03 6.56 -4.18
C GLU A 142 -22.73 6.68 -2.82
N GLY A 143 -22.45 7.74 -2.05
CA GLY A 143 -23.09 8.02 -0.77
C GLY A 143 -22.68 7.08 0.34
N TYR A 144 -21.41 6.67 0.39
CA TYR A 144 -20.86 5.94 1.54
C TYR A 144 -20.52 6.92 2.67
N SER A 145 -20.96 6.59 3.88
CA SER A 145 -20.63 7.35 5.09
C SER A 145 -19.26 7.01 5.62
N MET A 146 -18.76 5.80 5.31
CA MET A 146 -17.44 5.31 5.72
C MET A 146 -16.95 4.24 4.76
N ILE A 147 -15.65 4.28 4.45
CA ILE A 147 -14.96 3.20 3.74
C ILE A 147 -13.79 2.75 4.60
N LEU A 148 -13.72 1.46 4.88
CA LEU A 148 -12.65 0.82 5.64
C LEU A 148 -11.69 0.13 4.71
N THR A 149 -10.42 0.03 5.12
CA THR A 149 -9.40 -0.70 4.39
C THR A 149 -8.56 -1.56 5.34
N ASN A 150 -7.98 -2.64 4.83
CA ASN A 150 -7.10 -3.55 5.55
C ASN A 150 -5.60 -3.32 5.26
N LEU A 151 -5.18 -2.06 5.13
CA LEU A 151 -3.81 -1.70 4.74
C LEU A 151 -2.74 -2.29 5.67
N ASP A 152 -2.93 -2.19 6.99
CA ASP A 152 -1.90 -2.57 7.96
C ASP A 152 -2.30 -3.76 8.85
N VAL A 153 -3.58 -3.98 9.08
CA VAL A 153 -4.09 -5.05 9.95
C VAL A 153 -5.40 -5.58 9.38
N ASN A 154 -5.58 -6.91 9.35
CA ASN A 154 -6.87 -7.55 9.02
C ASN A 154 -7.92 -7.26 10.11
N ILE A 155 -8.43 -6.03 10.13
CA ILE A 155 -9.47 -5.59 11.08
C ILE A 155 -10.84 -6.16 10.69
N ILE A 156 -11.06 -6.43 9.40
CA ILE A 156 -12.33 -6.90 8.87
C ILE A 156 -12.33 -8.42 8.82
N ILE A 157 -12.98 -9.04 9.82
CA ILE A 157 -13.10 -10.50 9.89
C ILE A 157 -14.21 -10.99 8.94
N TYR A 158 -15.29 -10.21 8.79
CA TYR A 158 -16.41 -10.53 7.94
C TYR A 158 -17.09 -9.26 7.43
N ALA A 159 -17.39 -9.25 6.13
CA ALA A 159 -18.27 -8.26 5.52
C ALA A 159 -19.12 -8.93 4.44
N LYS A 160 -20.35 -8.42 4.24
CA LYS A 160 -21.18 -8.88 3.12
C LYS A 160 -20.52 -8.53 1.79
N PRO A 161 -20.59 -9.40 0.76
CA PRO A 161 -20.01 -9.09 -0.57
C PRO A 161 -20.50 -7.76 -1.17
N SER A 162 -21.74 -7.37 -0.87
CA SER A 162 -22.31 -6.09 -1.33
C SER A 162 -21.66 -4.84 -0.75
N LEU A 163 -20.82 -4.98 0.28
CA LEU A 163 -20.05 -3.89 0.90
C LEU A 163 -18.63 -3.80 0.36
N ASN A 164 -18.22 -4.78 -0.47
CA ASN A 164 -16.88 -4.84 -1.03
C ASN A 164 -16.76 -3.92 -2.26
N LEU A 165 -15.91 -2.92 -2.18
CA LEU A 165 -15.65 -1.93 -3.22
C LEU A 165 -14.34 -2.19 -3.98
N THR A 166 -13.64 -3.28 -3.67
CA THR A 166 -12.31 -3.58 -4.20
C THR A 166 -12.28 -3.59 -5.71
N ASP A 167 -13.22 -4.29 -6.36
CA ASP A 167 -13.26 -4.38 -7.82
C ASP A 167 -13.60 -3.03 -8.49
N SER A 168 -14.45 -2.21 -7.86
CA SER A 168 -14.77 -0.85 -8.32
C SER A 168 -13.54 0.07 -8.24
N VAL A 169 -12.76 -0.07 -7.16
CA VAL A 169 -11.51 0.68 -6.95
C VAL A 169 -10.45 0.27 -7.98
N ILE A 170 -10.29 -1.04 -8.23
CA ILE A 170 -9.37 -1.53 -9.28
C ILE A 170 -9.74 -0.92 -10.64
N GLN A 171 -11.01 -0.97 -11.01
CA GLN A 171 -11.46 -0.39 -12.28
C GLN A 171 -11.17 1.11 -12.38
N GLU A 172 -11.31 1.84 -11.28
CA GLU A 172 -11.08 3.28 -11.25
C GLU A 172 -9.58 3.62 -11.30
N LEU A 173 -8.73 2.87 -10.59
CA LEU A 173 -7.27 2.97 -10.65
C LEU A 173 -6.73 2.73 -12.06
N ASP A 174 -7.30 1.76 -12.75
CA ASP A 174 -6.83 1.32 -14.05
C ASP A 174 -7.35 2.19 -15.21
N LYS A 175 -8.26 3.15 -14.94
CA LYS A 175 -8.75 4.08 -15.94
C LYS A 175 -7.61 4.94 -16.50
N GLY A 176 -7.45 4.86 -17.81
CA GLY A 176 -6.43 5.63 -18.52
C GLY A 176 -5.04 4.99 -18.55
N LEU A 177 -4.83 3.85 -17.91
CA LEU A 177 -3.61 3.09 -18.05
C LEU A 177 -3.65 2.17 -19.28
N PRO A 178 -2.56 2.05 -20.04
CA PRO A 178 -2.49 1.10 -21.15
C PRO A 178 -2.60 -0.32 -20.59
N LYS A 179 -3.53 -1.10 -21.11
CA LYS A 179 -3.62 -2.53 -20.76
C LYS A 179 -2.31 -3.21 -21.16
N VAL A 180 -1.64 -3.83 -20.20
CA VAL A 180 -0.50 -4.70 -20.47
C VAL A 180 -1.00 -5.81 -21.41
N LYS A 181 -0.46 -5.89 -22.61
CA LYS A 181 -0.73 -7.02 -23.48
C LYS A 181 -0.16 -8.25 -22.81
N ASP A 182 -1.02 -9.21 -22.52
CA ASP A 182 -0.61 -10.56 -22.10
C ASP A 182 0.14 -11.24 -23.26
N ASP A 183 1.42 -10.95 -23.39
CA ASP A 183 2.32 -11.72 -24.24
C ASP A 183 2.76 -13.00 -23.50
N LYS A 184 1.77 -13.77 -23.03
CA LYS A 184 2.00 -15.18 -22.70
C LYS A 184 1.79 -16.01 -23.94
N LYS A 185 2.89 -16.29 -24.65
CA LYS A 185 3.04 -17.43 -25.53
C LYS A 185 4.16 -18.33 -25.05
#